data_12b80b6d20ecabad6c61059c6c1ba353
#
_entry.id   12b80b6d20ecabad6c61059c6c1ba353
#
_cell.length_a   1.000
_cell.length_b   1.000
_cell.length_c   1.000
_cell.angle_alpha   90.00
_cell.angle_beta   90.00
_cell.angle_gamma   90.00
#
_symmetry.space_group_name_H-M   'P 1'
#
loop_
_entity.id
_entity.type
_entity.pdbx_description
1 polymer ?
#
loop_
_entity_poly.entity_id
_entity_poly.type
_entity_poly.pdbx_seq_one_letter_code
_entity_poly.pdbx_strand_id
1 'polypeptide(L)'
;MALSISRTKLNGLVKVSGAKNSSLRLLAASLLTEDTLHLTNFPNGLLDVQVHLKMLEALGKVVVSSEDTVTISKGQENIKTQLIWDERSIRNTLLILGALTARYGEGKVPLPGGCKLGERKYDLHVMLLEKLGAEVWEEGDYLCAKAKEGRLMGNEIHLPMRSTGATENTIIASSLAKGKTVLYNPHIRPEIMDLIDMLTKMGAKIEVFGQRSIEIEGVDFLSSTKHAVIPDNMEALTWAIGSVITNGEVEIENFPYEHLEVPLVYLRESGMKFYRGDTSLIVKGGTPYPVEISTGPYPGINSDMQPLFAVYGAMSKGETKIVDLRFPGRYAYAEELAKLGVDSKVVGDMLVINGGNPLHGGTVKALDLRAGIALLLAGMTTDEEVIIEDDWQIYRGYENLEEKLKNLR
;
A
#
# COMPACT_ATOMS: atom_id res chain seq x y z
N MET A 1 -8.21 16.19 13.91
CA MET A 1 -7.07 16.39 14.80
C MET A 1 -5.97 17.04 13.97
N ALA A 2 -5.02 17.69 14.57
CA ALA A 2 -3.91 18.30 13.85
C ALA A 2 -2.61 17.90 14.57
N LEU A 3 -1.61 17.49 13.78
CA LEU A 3 -0.27 17.15 14.26
C LEU A 3 0.62 18.38 14.16
N SER A 4 1.35 18.72 15.24
CA SER A 4 2.32 19.81 15.26
C SER A 4 3.73 19.24 15.21
N ILE A 5 4.60 19.82 14.38
CA ILE A 5 6.00 19.45 14.25
C ILE A 5 6.87 20.68 13.98
N SER A 6 8.09 20.64 14.46
CA SER A 6 9.15 21.59 14.16
C SER A 6 10.47 20.85 14.02
N ARG A 7 11.57 21.56 13.82
CA ARG A 7 12.90 20.98 13.59
C ARG A 7 13.15 19.77 14.50
N THR A 8 13.36 18.65 13.85
CA THR A 8 13.62 17.36 14.50
C THR A 8 14.72 16.64 13.74
N LYS A 9 15.82 16.37 14.40
CA LYS A 9 16.89 15.56 13.83
C LYS A 9 16.61 14.11 14.14
N LEU A 10 16.46 13.27 13.12
CA LEU A 10 16.19 11.86 13.31
C LEU A 10 17.49 11.10 13.58
N ASN A 11 17.63 10.54 14.79
CA ASN A 11 18.76 9.71 15.18
C ASN A 11 18.29 8.50 15.95
N GLY A 12 18.91 7.37 15.75
CA GLY A 12 18.65 6.14 16.51
C GLY A 12 18.19 4.99 15.65
N LEU A 13 17.35 4.15 16.23
CA LEU A 13 16.91 2.89 15.63
C LEU A 13 15.40 2.88 15.45
N VAL A 14 14.94 2.45 14.27
CA VAL A 14 13.53 2.25 13.97
C VAL A 14 13.33 0.90 13.28
N LYS A 15 12.33 0.16 13.72
CA LYS A 15 11.90 -1.09 13.07
C LYS A 15 10.74 -0.79 12.11
N VAL A 16 10.86 -1.22 10.87
CA VAL A 16 9.80 -1.12 9.86
C VAL A 16 8.69 -2.11 10.19
N SER A 17 7.45 -1.62 10.19
CA SER A 17 6.24 -2.43 10.38
C SER A 17 5.93 -3.28 9.14
N GLY A 18 5.01 -4.22 9.29
CA GLY A 18 4.45 -4.95 8.16
C GLY A 18 3.76 -4.05 7.15
N ALA A 19 3.83 -4.43 5.88
CA ALA A 19 3.31 -3.62 4.79
C ALA A 19 1.77 -3.53 4.84
N LYS A 20 1.27 -2.29 4.98
CA LYS A 20 -0.16 -2.00 4.89
C LYS A 20 -0.83 -2.66 3.70
N ASN A 21 -0.23 -2.41 2.54
CA ASN A 21 -0.81 -2.87 1.29
C ASN A 21 -0.83 -4.39 1.20
N SER A 22 0.19 -5.09 1.71
CA SER A 22 0.19 -6.53 1.78
C SER A 22 -0.88 -7.05 2.74
N SER A 23 -0.90 -6.55 3.98
CA SER A 23 -1.86 -6.99 5.01
C SER A 23 -3.31 -6.97 4.52
N LEU A 24 -3.72 -5.91 3.82
CA LEU A 24 -5.09 -5.81 3.31
C LEU A 24 -5.46 -6.93 2.32
N ARG A 25 -4.50 -7.43 1.51
CA ARG A 25 -4.72 -8.54 0.56
C ARG A 25 -4.80 -9.87 1.27
N LEU A 26 -3.90 -10.09 2.23
CA LEU A 26 -3.89 -11.29 3.05
C LEU A 26 -5.16 -11.42 3.86
N LEU A 27 -5.69 -10.31 4.40
CA LEU A 27 -6.99 -10.27 5.07
C LEU A 27 -8.14 -10.66 4.14
N ALA A 28 -8.19 -10.14 2.92
CA ALA A 28 -9.21 -10.54 1.95
C ALA A 28 -9.10 -12.04 1.60
N ALA A 29 -7.87 -12.52 1.37
CA ALA A 29 -7.60 -13.93 1.08
C ALA A 29 -7.96 -14.87 2.24
N SER A 30 -8.00 -14.38 3.50
CA SER A 30 -8.43 -15.17 4.66
C SER A 30 -9.87 -15.69 4.53
N LEU A 31 -10.70 -15.08 3.70
CA LEU A 31 -12.07 -15.53 3.43
C LEU A 31 -12.13 -16.80 2.55
N LEU A 32 -11.02 -17.17 1.89
CA LEU A 32 -10.96 -18.36 1.04
C LEU A 32 -10.89 -19.68 1.83
N THR A 33 -10.66 -19.63 3.15
CA THR A 33 -10.62 -20.81 4.01
C THR A 33 -11.43 -20.61 5.29
N GLU A 34 -11.89 -21.71 5.87
CA GLU A 34 -12.47 -21.73 7.23
C GLU A 34 -11.40 -22.05 8.30
N ASP A 35 -10.26 -22.54 7.85
CA ASP A 35 -9.15 -22.86 8.74
C ASP A 35 -8.51 -21.58 9.34
N THR A 36 -7.77 -21.76 10.40
CA THR A 36 -7.12 -20.68 11.13
C THR A 36 -5.87 -20.18 10.41
N LEU A 37 -5.78 -18.87 10.20
CA LEU A 37 -4.59 -18.20 9.70
C LEU A 37 -3.89 -17.43 10.82
N HIS A 38 -2.56 -17.53 10.88
CA HIS A 38 -1.72 -16.77 11.79
C HIS A 38 -0.79 -15.85 10.99
N LEU A 39 -0.99 -14.55 11.09
CA LEU A 39 -0.12 -13.56 10.45
C LEU A 39 0.77 -12.91 11.50
N THR A 40 2.06 -12.80 11.21
CA THR A 40 3.08 -12.13 12.04
C THR A 40 3.66 -10.93 11.30
N ASN A 41 4.41 -10.07 11.97
CA ASN A 41 4.83 -8.77 11.45
C ASN A 41 3.61 -8.00 10.90
N PHE A 42 2.49 -8.08 11.60
CA PHE A 42 1.20 -7.58 11.14
C PHE A 42 0.92 -6.19 11.74
N PRO A 43 0.63 -5.17 10.90
CA PRO A 43 0.49 -3.79 11.35
C PRO A 43 -0.92 -3.53 11.91
N ASN A 44 -1.18 -4.01 13.12
CA ASN A 44 -2.49 -3.94 13.80
C ASN A 44 -3.00 -2.51 14.00
N GLY A 45 -2.11 -1.54 14.20
CA GLY A 45 -2.46 -0.15 14.53
C GLY A 45 -2.93 0.69 13.34
N LEU A 46 -2.81 0.22 12.10
CA LEU A 46 -3.19 0.99 10.92
C LEU A 46 -4.71 1.12 10.76
N LEU A 47 -5.21 2.34 10.54
CA LEU A 47 -6.65 2.62 10.43
C LEU A 47 -7.34 1.78 9.34
N ASP A 48 -6.74 1.66 8.16
CA ASP A 48 -7.35 0.88 7.07
C ASP A 48 -7.34 -0.63 7.37
N VAL A 49 -6.35 -1.12 8.12
CA VAL A 49 -6.29 -2.51 8.61
C VAL A 49 -7.38 -2.76 9.63
N GLN A 50 -7.56 -1.87 10.61
CA GLN A 50 -8.61 -1.97 11.62
C GLN A 50 -10.01 -2.01 10.99
N VAL A 51 -10.28 -1.17 9.98
CA VAL A 51 -11.54 -1.22 9.23
C VAL A 51 -11.74 -2.60 8.58
N HIS A 52 -10.69 -3.16 7.96
CA HIS A 52 -10.80 -4.46 7.31
C HIS A 52 -11.01 -5.60 8.31
N LEU A 53 -10.33 -5.58 9.46
CA LEU A 53 -10.54 -6.57 10.52
C LEU A 53 -12.01 -6.57 11.01
N LYS A 54 -12.60 -5.39 11.25
CA LYS A 54 -14.02 -5.26 11.59
C LYS A 54 -14.94 -5.76 10.47
N MET A 55 -14.58 -5.56 9.20
CA MET A 55 -15.33 -6.12 8.07
C MET A 55 -15.33 -7.65 8.07
N LEU A 56 -14.18 -8.28 8.41
CA LEU A 56 -14.09 -9.73 8.56
C LEU A 56 -14.95 -10.24 9.73
N GLU A 57 -14.96 -9.54 10.87
CA GLU A 57 -15.83 -9.86 12.01
C GLU A 57 -17.31 -9.73 11.65
N ALA A 58 -17.68 -8.67 10.92
CA ALA A 58 -19.06 -8.48 10.42
C ALA A 58 -19.51 -9.61 9.48
N LEU A 59 -18.57 -10.21 8.73
CA LEU A 59 -18.80 -11.39 7.90
C LEU A 59 -18.83 -12.69 8.69
N GLY A 60 -18.47 -12.71 9.98
CA GLY A 60 -18.53 -13.88 10.85
C GLY A 60 -17.18 -14.57 11.12
N LYS A 61 -16.06 -13.94 10.76
CA LYS A 61 -14.73 -14.38 11.23
C LYS A 61 -14.52 -13.97 12.68
N VAL A 62 -13.68 -14.71 13.38
CA VAL A 62 -13.14 -14.34 14.69
C VAL A 62 -11.72 -13.83 14.50
N VAL A 63 -11.45 -12.62 14.98
CA VAL A 63 -10.16 -11.95 14.88
C VAL A 63 -9.57 -11.77 16.27
N VAL A 64 -8.34 -12.23 16.47
CA VAL A 64 -7.59 -12.03 17.70
C VAL A 64 -6.25 -11.37 17.35
N SER A 65 -6.10 -10.11 17.76
CA SER A 65 -4.89 -9.32 17.54
C SER A 65 -4.04 -9.25 18.81
N SER A 66 -2.72 -9.33 18.68
CA SER A 66 -1.77 -9.12 19.76
C SER A 66 -0.46 -8.56 19.20
N GLU A 67 -0.04 -7.41 19.72
CA GLU A 67 1.20 -6.72 19.27
C GLU A 67 1.28 -6.64 17.73
N ASP A 68 2.24 -7.34 17.13
CA ASP A 68 2.47 -7.45 15.69
C ASP A 68 1.94 -8.75 15.07
N THR A 69 0.93 -9.38 15.68
CA THR A 69 0.32 -10.62 15.20
C THR A 69 -1.20 -10.52 15.11
N VAL A 70 -1.79 -11.27 14.19
CA VAL A 70 -3.23 -11.47 14.13
C VAL A 70 -3.55 -12.93 13.80
N THR A 71 -4.54 -13.46 14.49
CA THR A 71 -5.13 -14.78 14.22
C THR A 71 -6.54 -14.59 13.70
N ILE A 72 -6.84 -15.21 12.57
CA ILE A 72 -8.15 -15.15 11.90
C ILE A 72 -8.69 -16.56 11.77
N SER A 73 -9.85 -16.82 12.36
CA SER A 73 -10.49 -18.13 12.36
C SER A 73 -11.97 -18.04 11.99
N LYS A 74 -12.60 -19.18 11.75
CA LYS A 74 -14.04 -19.28 11.59
C LYS A 74 -14.72 -18.99 12.93
N GLY A 75 -15.82 -18.23 12.90
CA GLY A 75 -16.73 -18.07 14.02
C GLY A 75 -17.64 -19.30 14.23
N GLN A 76 -18.51 -19.21 15.20
CA GLN A 76 -19.51 -20.27 15.49
C GLN A 76 -20.61 -20.33 14.41
N GLU A 77 -20.93 -19.21 13.80
CA GLU A 77 -21.91 -19.10 12.72
C GLU A 77 -21.26 -19.27 11.34
N ASN A 78 -22.09 -19.53 10.33
CA ASN A 78 -21.61 -19.54 8.95
C ASN A 78 -21.21 -18.13 8.51
N ILE A 79 -20.19 -18.07 7.66
CA ILE A 79 -19.75 -16.81 7.06
C ILE A 79 -20.88 -16.22 6.23
N LYS A 80 -21.14 -14.93 6.42
CA LYS A 80 -22.11 -14.16 5.63
C LYS A 80 -21.51 -13.82 4.26
N THR A 81 -22.31 -13.95 3.21
CA THR A 81 -21.89 -13.57 1.85
C THR A 81 -22.18 -12.09 1.56
N GLN A 82 -22.83 -11.38 2.46
CA GLN A 82 -23.17 -9.96 2.33
C GLN A 82 -22.52 -9.16 3.45
N LEU A 83 -21.61 -8.29 3.07
CA LEU A 83 -21.03 -7.28 3.96
C LEU A 83 -21.93 -6.05 3.98
N ILE A 84 -22.84 -5.98 4.95
CA ILE A 84 -23.61 -4.78 5.21
C ILE A 84 -22.78 -3.86 6.08
N TRP A 85 -22.49 -2.66 5.58
CA TRP A 85 -21.51 -1.77 6.16
C TRP A 85 -21.92 -0.30 5.98
N ASP A 86 -22.03 0.42 7.07
CA ASP A 86 -22.45 1.82 7.14
C ASP A 86 -21.33 2.76 7.66
N GLU A 87 -20.20 2.16 8.10
CA GLU A 87 -19.04 2.92 8.50
C GLU A 87 -18.16 3.28 7.29
N ARG A 88 -16.98 3.80 7.56
CA ARG A 88 -15.99 4.11 6.55
C ARG A 88 -15.64 2.88 5.70
N SER A 89 -15.86 2.98 4.40
CA SER A 89 -15.46 1.96 3.44
C SER A 89 -14.01 2.16 2.97
N ILE A 90 -13.38 1.06 2.59
CA ILE A 90 -12.05 1.00 1.99
C ILE A 90 -12.15 0.35 0.61
N ARG A 91 -11.23 0.67 -0.29
CA ARG A 91 -11.24 0.10 -1.65
C ARG A 91 -11.07 -1.43 -1.67
N ASN A 92 -10.56 -2.00 -0.59
CA ASN A 92 -10.32 -3.43 -0.45
C ASN A 92 -11.62 -4.27 -0.43
N THR A 93 -12.80 -3.65 -0.32
CA THR A 93 -14.10 -4.33 -0.51
C THR A 93 -14.20 -5.08 -1.83
N LEU A 94 -13.51 -4.59 -2.88
CA LEU A 94 -13.44 -5.29 -4.16
C LEU A 94 -12.74 -6.65 -4.08
N LEU A 95 -11.72 -6.79 -3.24
CA LEU A 95 -11.04 -8.08 -3.00
C LEU A 95 -11.89 -9.00 -2.12
N ILE A 96 -12.62 -8.42 -1.15
CA ILE A 96 -13.60 -9.15 -0.34
C ILE A 96 -14.68 -9.75 -1.26
N LEU A 97 -15.18 -8.98 -2.23
CA LEU A 97 -16.16 -9.46 -3.21
C LEU A 97 -15.62 -10.67 -4.00
N GLY A 98 -14.38 -10.56 -4.50
CA GLY A 98 -13.74 -11.66 -5.22
C GLY A 98 -13.59 -12.92 -4.36
N ALA A 99 -13.16 -12.76 -3.11
CA ALA A 99 -12.99 -13.87 -2.17
C ALA A 99 -14.33 -14.54 -1.80
N LEU A 100 -15.38 -13.76 -1.51
CA LEU A 100 -16.72 -14.28 -1.22
C LEU A 100 -17.30 -15.02 -2.43
N THR A 101 -17.20 -14.45 -3.63
CA THR A 101 -17.68 -15.07 -4.85
C THR A 101 -16.93 -16.37 -5.17
N ALA A 102 -15.60 -16.39 -4.95
CA ALA A 102 -14.80 -17.60 -5.16
C ALA A 102 -15.15 -18.73 -4.19
N ARG A 103 -15.37 -18.39 -2.92
CA ARG A 103 -15.59 -19.39 -1.85
C ARG A 103 -17.04 -19.84 -1.75
N TYR A 104 -17.99 -18.90 -1.87
CA TYR A 104 -19.41 -19.14 -1.59
C TYR A 104 -20.31 -19.02 -2.81
N GLY A 105 -19.74 -18.72 -3.97
CA GLY A 105 -20.48 -18.57 -5.23
C GLY A 105 -21.18 -17.21 -5.36
N GLU A 106 -21.25 -16.40 -4.32
CA GLU A 106 -21.85 -15.07 -4.35
C GLU A 106 -21.24 -14.14 -3.32
N GLY A 107 -21.35 -12.84 -3.56
CA GLY A 107 -20.90 -11.80 -2.62
C GLY A 107 -21.63 -10.49 -2.84
N LYS A 108 -21.80 -9.72 -1.76
CA LYS A 108 -22.31 -8.34 -1.77
C LYS A 108 -21.45 -7.50 -0.83
N VAL A 109 -20.89 -6.40 -1.35
CA VAL A 109 -20.03 -5.50 -0.59
C VAL A 109 -20.41 -4.04 -0.87
N PRO A 110 -20.14 -3.09 0.05
CA PRO A 110 -20.34 -1.68 -0.24
C PRO A 110 -19.46 -1.25 -1.42
N LEU A 111 -19.96 -0.33 -2.23
CA LEU A 111 -19.20 0.29 -3.30
C LEU A 111 -17.88 0.85 -2.74
N PRO A 112 -16.77 0.77 -3.51
CA PRO A 112 -15.47 1.11 -3.00
C PRO A 112 -15.38 2.58 -2.62
N GLY A 113 -15.30 2.85 -1.33
CA GLY A 113 -14.95 4.15 -0.77
C GLY A 113 -13.45 4.38 -0.84
N GLY A 114 -12.99 5.54 -0.41
CA GLY A 114 -11.59 5.77 -0.12
C GLY A 114 -10.95 6.92 -0.87
N CYS A 115 -9.68 6.81 -1.21
CA CYS A 115 -8.75 7.86 -1.54
C CYS A 115 -9.23 8.79 -2.68
N LYS A 116 -9.18 10.12 -2.46
CA LYS A 116 -9.51 11.17 -3.43
C LYS A 116 -8.48 11.31 -4.58
N LEU A 117 -7.88 10.21 -5.02
CA LEU A 117 -6.90 10.17 -6.12
C LEU A 117 -7.58 10.13 -7.51
N GLY A 118 -8.68 10.88 -7.72
CA GLY A 118 -9.47 10.88 -8.95
C GLY A 118 -10.48 9.72 -9.05
N GLU A 119 -11.28 9.70 -10.11
CA GLU A 119 -12.22 8.61 -10.41
C GLU A 119 -11.45 7.32 -10.67
N ARG A 120 -11.33 6.47 -9.64
CA ARG A 120 -10.81 5.12 -9.80
C ARG A 120 -11.96 4.19 -10.09
N LYS A 121 -12.22 3.94 -11.36
CA LYS A 121 -13.18 2.94 -11.80
C LYS A 121 -12.82 1.56 -11.25
N TYR A 122 -13.82 0.72 -11.04
CA TYR A 122 -13.64 -0.70 -10.66
C TYR A 122 -14.00 -1.66 -11.80
N ASP A 123 -14.08 -1.13 -13.02
CA ASP A 123 -14.35 -1.83 -14.27
C ASP A 123 -13.49 -3.07 -14.49
N LEU A 124 -12.20 -3.02 -14.14
CA LEU A 124 -11.31 -4.17 -14.24
C LEU A 124 -11.69 -5.29 -13.27
N HIS A 125 -12.22 -4.95 -12.08
CA HIS A 125 -12.70 -5.95 -11.11
C HIS A 125 -13.99 -6.60 -11.59
N VAL A 126 -14.89 -5.83 -12.19
CA VAL A 126 -16.10 -6.35 -12.84
C VAL A 126 -15.71 -7.28 -13.99
N MET A 127 -14.90 -6.80 -14.92
CA MET A 127 -14.43 -7.54 -16.09
C MET A 127 -13.81 -8.90 -15.71
N LEU A 128 -12.90 -8.94 -14.72
CA LEU A 128 -12.26 -10.20 -14.33
C LEU A 128 -13.25 -11.19 -13.71
N LEU A 129 -14.20 -10.75 -12.88
CA LEU A 129 -15.22 -11.64 -12.30
C LEU A 129 -16.18 -12.16 -13.35
N GLU A 130 -16.58 -11.33 -14.32
CA GLU A 130 -17.40 -11.75 -15.47
C GLU A 130 -16.66 -12.77 -16.36
N LYS A 131 -15.35 -12.56 -16.60
CA LYS A 131 -14.50 -13.52 -17.31
C LYS A 131 -14.40 -14.86 -16.58
N LEU A 132 -14.41 -14.85 -15.26
CA LEU A 132 -14.46 -16.06 -14.42
C LEU A 132 -15.87 -16.66 -14.28
N GLY A 133 -16.87 -16.13 -15.02
CA GLY A 133 -18.21 -16.69 -15.08
C GLY A 133 -19.19 -16.17 -14.02
N ALA A 134 -18.91 -15.06 -13.37
CA ALA A 134 -19.86 -14.38 -12.50
C ALA A 134 -20.79 -13.45 -13.31
N GLU A 135 -21.94 -13.15 -12.75
CA GLU A 135 -22.74 -11.98 -13.06
C GLU A 135 -22.41 -10.92 -12.00
N VAL A 136 -22.19 -9.67 -12.41
CA VAL A 136 -21.82 -8.56 -11.53
C VAL A 136 -22.79 -7.40 -11.76
N TRP A 137 -23.35 -6.83 -10.69
CA TRP A 137 -24.29 -5.71 -10.78
C TRP A 137 -24.21 -4.81 -9.56
N GLU A 138 -24.69 -3.59 -9.71
CA GLU A 138 -24.89 -2.66 -8.59
C GLU A 138 -26.31 -2.76 -8.03
N GLU A 139 -26.44 -2.70 -6.71
CA GLU A 139 -27.71 -2.68 -5.99
C GLU A 139 -27.63 -1.60 -4.90
N GLY A 140 -28.14 -0.42 -5.20
CA GLY A 140 -27.98 0.77 -4.35
C GLY A 140 -26.50 1.13 -4.18
N ASP A 141 -26.05 1.22 -2.95
CA ASP A 141 -24.65 1.54 -2.60
C ASP A 141 -23.74 0.30 -2.53
N TYR A 142 -24.16 -0.82 -3.13
CA TYR A 142 -23.47 -2.09 -3.06
C TYR A 142 -23.10 -2.63 -4.45
N LEU A 143 -21.96 -3.30 -4.52
CA LEU A 143 -21.56 -4.12 -5.65
C LEU A 143 -21.80 -5.59 -5.30
N CYS A 144 -22.49 -6.29 -6.18
CA CYS A 144 -22.89 -7.67 -6.05
C CYS A 144 -22.24 -8.52 -7.13
N ALA A 145 -21.90 -9.77 -6.80
CA ALA A 145 -21.42 -10.76 -7.78
C ALA A 145 -21.99 -12.13 -7.44
N LYS A 146 -22.32 -12.91 -8.48
CA LYS A 146 -22.82 -14.29 -8.35
C LYS A 146 -22.26 -15.16 -9.47
N ALA A 147 -21.63 -16.27 -9.10
CA ALA A 147 -21.17 -17.27 -10.03
C ALA A 147 -22.36 -17.99 -10.70
N LYS A 148 -22.44 -17.97 -12.03
CA LYS A 148 -23.57 -18.51 -12.81
C LYS A 148 -23.81 -20.00 -12.57
N GLU A 149 -22.71 -20.74 -12.34
CA GLU A 149 -22.76 -22.19 -12.09
C GLU A 149 -22.48 -22.56 -10.62
N GLY A 150 -22.66 -21.59 -9.68
CA GLY A 150 -22.39 -21.77 -8.26
C GLY A 150 -20.89 -21.76 -7.89
N ARG A 151 -19.99 -21.82 -8.86
CA ARG A 151 -18.53 -21.73 -8.69
C ARG A 151 -17.92 -20.98 -9.88
N LEU A 152 -16.88 -20.20 -9.61
CA LEU A 152 -16.11 -19.52 -10.66
C LEU A 152 -15.38 -20.54 -11.54
N MET A 153 -15.18 -20.19 -12.81
CA MET A 153 -14.54 -21.02 -13.82
C MET A 153 -13.25 -20.36 -14.29
N GLY A 154 -12.17 -21.15 -14.36
CA GLY A 154 -10.89 -20.69 -14.91
C GLY A 154 -11.02 -20.19 -16.34
N ASN A 155 -10.31 -19.13 -16.69
CA ASN A 155 -10.34 -18.51 -18.02
C ASN A 155 -9.05 -17.73 -18.31
N GLU A 156 -8.88 -17.31 -19.55
CA GLU A 156 -7.85 -16.35 -19.94
C GLU A 156 -8.32 -14.92 -19.69
N ILE A 157 -7.51 -14.15 -18.95
CA ILE A 157 -7.78 -12.75 -18.59
C ILE A 157 -6.64 -11.89 -19.09
N HIS A 158 -6.95 -10.92 -19.93
CA HIS A 158 -5.98 -9.97 -20.45
C HIS A 158 -6.25 -8.58 -19.83
N LEU A 159 -5.33 -8.10 -18.98
CA LEU A 159 -5.44 -6.75 -18.44
C LEU A 159 -4.97 -5.74 -19.48
N PRO A 160 -5.80 -4.73 -19.83
CA PRO A 160 -5.42 -3.68 -20.79
C PRO A 160 -4.30 -2.79 -20.25
N MET A 161 -4.14 -2.79 -18.92
CA MET A 161 -3.09 -2.08 -18.22
C MET A 161 -2.69 -2.85 -16.96
N ARG A 162 -1.45 -2.70 -16.51
CA ARG A 162 -0.98 -3.30 -15.25
C ARG A 162 -1.72 -2.67 -14.06
N SER A 163 -2.65 -3.42 -13.51
CA SER A 163 -3.45 -3.02 -12.34
C SER A 163 -3.15 -3.93 -11.16
N THR A 164 -2.67 -3.35 -10.06
CA THR A 164 -2.39 -4.10 -8.83
C THR A 164 -3.67 -4.74 -8.30
N GLY A 165 -4.76 -3.97 -8.14
CA GLY A 165 -6.01 -4.49 -7.59
C GLY A 165 -6.65 -5.57 -8.46
N ALA A 166 -6.63 -5.41 -9.80
CA ALA A 166 -7.14 -6.45 -10.71
C ALA A 166 -6.29 -7.72 -10.66
N THR A 167 -4.95 -7.59 -10.57
CA THR A 167 -4.05 -8.74 -10.41
C THR A 167 -4.34 -9.49 -9.11
N GLU A 168 -4.43 -8.78 -7.98
CA GLU A 168 -4.76 -9.36 -6.67
C GLU A 168 -6.11 -10.07 -6.68
N ASN A 169 -7.13 -9.40 -7.22
CA ASN A 169 -8.47 -9.97 -7.25
C ASN A 169 -8.58 -11.19 -8.17
N THR A 170 -7.87 -11.17 -9.29
CA THR A 170 -7.79 -12.38 -10.15
C THR A 170 -7.15 -13.54 -9.42
N ILE A 171 -6.03 -13.32 -8.70
CA ILE A 171 -5.36 -14.38 -7.93
C ILE A 171 -6.30 -14.94 -6.87
N ILE A 172 -6.94 -14.08 -6.07
CA ILE A 172 -7.88 -14.48 -5.02
C ILE A 172 -9.07 -15.25 -5.61
N ALA A 173 -9.71 -14.69 -6.62
CA ALA A 173 -10.92 -15.29 -7.22
C ALA A 173 -10.63 -16.61 -7.94
N SER A 174 -9.46 -16.73 -8.58
CA SER A 174 -9.10 -17.94 -9.34
C SER A 174 -8.56 -19.08 -8.48
N SER A 175 -8.11 -18.80 -7.25
CA SER A 175 -7.52 -19.83 -6.38
C SER A 175 -8.49 -20.99 -6.07
N LEU A 176 -9.81 -20.72 -6.06
CA LEU A 176 -10.86 -21.73 -5.87
C LEU A 176 -11.74 -21.93 -7.11
N ALA A 177 -11.41 -21.33 -8.26
CA ALA A 177 -12.17 -21.53 -9.50
C ALA A 177 -11.99 -22.95 -10.03
N LYS A 178 -12.91 -23.44 -10.83
CA LYS A 178 -12.75 -24.76 -11.50
C LYS A 178 -11.90 -24.61 -12.75
N GLY A 179 -10.80 -25.36 -12.82
CA GLY A 179 -9.88 -25.34 -13.95
C GLY A 179 -8.77 -24.30 -13.83
N LYS A 180 -8.14 -23.98 -14.94
CA LYS A 180 -6.96 -23.13 -15.03
C LYS A 180 -7.33 -21.70 -15.43
N THR A 181 -6.77 -20.72 -14.75
CA THR A 181 -6.80 -19.30 -15.14
C THR A 181 -5.41 -18.86 -15.59
N VAL A 182 -5.34 -18.11 -16.69
CA VAL A 182 -4.12 -17.45 -17.14
C VAL A 182 -4.35 -15.96 -17.18
N LEU A 183 -3.64 -15.23 -16.32
CA LEU A 183 -3.68 -13.77 -16.26
C LEU A 183 -2.52 -13.19 -17.04
N TYR A 184 -2.80 -12.46 -18.12
CA TYR A 184 -1.81 -11.74 -18.92
C TYR A 184 -1.69 -10.29 -18.52
N ASN A 185 -0.48 -9.74 -18.63
CA ASN A 185 -0.11 -8.37 -18.25
C ASN A 185 -0.41 -8.04 -16.77
N PRO A 186 -0.07 -8.95 -15.83
CA PRO A 186 -0.24 -8.67 -14.40
C PRO A 186 0.69 -7.55 -13.94
N HIS A 187 0.40 -6.97 -12.79
CA HIS A 187 1.34 -6.09 -12.10
C HIS A 187 2.08 -6.88 -11.02
N ILE A 188 3.23 -7.46 -11.36
CA ILE A 188 4.06 -8.20 -10.39
C ILE A 188 4.85 -7.19 -9.54
N ARG A 189 4.64 -7.24 -8.24
CA ARG A 189 5.28 -6.38 -7.24
C ARG A 189 5.32 -7.11 -5.88
N PRO A 190 6.07 -6.61 -4.88
CA PRO A 190 6.28 -7.34 -3.62
C PRO A 190 5.00 -7.82 -2.94
N GLU A 191 3.97 -7.00 -2.86
CA GLU A 191 2.71 -7.35 -2.20
C GLU A 191 1.91 -8.42 -2.96
N ILE A 192 2.09 -8.52 -4.29
CA ILE A 192 1.53 -9.61 -5.10
C ILE A 192 2.26 -10.91 -4.79
N MET A 193 3.58 -10.87 -4.70
CA MET A 193 4.38 -12.06 -4.37
C MET A 193 4.11 -12.55 -2.95
N ASP A 194 3.90 -11.63 -2.00
CA ASP A 194 3.52 -11.95 -0.63
C ASP A 194 2.16 -12.66 -0.55
N LEU A 195 1.16 -12.17 -1.31
CA LEU A 195 -0.14 -12.82 -1.45
C LEU A 195 0.00 -14.24 -2.05
N ILE A 196 0.80 -14.38 -3.12
CA ILE A 196 1.05 -15.68 -3.77
C ILE A 196 1.75 -16.63 -2.81
N ASP A 197 2.75 -16.17 -2.05
CA ASP A 197 3.46 -16.99 -1.07
C ASP A 197 2.50 -17.51 0.03
N MET A 198 1.67 -16.64 0.60
CA MET A 198 0.66 -17.07 1.56
C MET A 198 -0.32 -18.09 0.97
N LEU A 199 -0.89 -17.79 -0.20
CA LEU A 199 -1.85 -18.71 -0.85
C LEU A 199 -1.21 -20.05 -1.21
N THR A 200 0.05 -20.05 -1.66
CA THR A 200 0.79 -21.29 -1.96
C THR A 200 1.01 -22.12 -0.69
N LYS A 201 1.36 -21.49 0.44
CA LYS A 201 1.42 -22.16 1.75
C LYS A 201 0.08 -22.74 2.18
N MET A 202 -1.03 -22.12 1.77
CA MET A 202 -2.38 -22.62 2.00
C MET A 202 -2.78 -23.77 1.05
N GLY A 203 -1.97 -24.06 0.03
CA GLY A 203 -2.21 -25.13 -0.94
C GLY A 203 -2.66 -24.67 -2.33
N ALA A 204 -2.65 -23.37 -2.62
CA ALA A 204 -2.93 -22.87 -3.96
C ALA A 204 -1.80 -23.25 -4.94
N LYS A 205 -2.18 -23.45 -6.19
CA LYS A 205 -1.26 -23.77 -7.29
C LYS A 205 -1.13 -22.56 -8.21
N ILE A 206 -0.08 -21.78 -8.01
CA ILE A 206 0.16 -20.50 -8.69
C ILE A 206 1.58 -20.49 -9.24
N GLU A 207 1.74 -20.18 -10.51
CA GLU A 207 3.03 -20.05 -11.18
C GLU A 207 3.16 -18.68 -11.85
N VAL A 208 4.29 -18.01 -11.65
CA VAL A 208 4.56 -16.67 -12.15
C VAL A 208 5.61 -16.71 -13.26
N PHE A 209 5.28 -16.20 -14.42
CA PHE A 209 6.17 -16.13 -15.60
C PHE A 209 6.70 -14.71 -15.82
N GLY A 210 7.54 -14.24 -14.89
CA GLY A 210 8.09 -12.88 -14.88
C GLY A 210 6.96 -11.83 -14.87
N GLN A 211 7.13 -10.78 -15.67
CA GLN A 211 6.11 -9.73 -15.81
C GLN A 211 5.05 -10.03 -16.89
N ARG A 212 5.07 -11.24 -17.50
CA ARG A 212 4.23 -11.59 -18.64
C ARG A 212 2.88 -12.15 -18.21
N SER A 213 2.88 -13.14 -17.34
CA SER A 213 1.65 -13.85 -16.96
C SER A 213 1.75 -14.52 -15.59
N ILE A 214 0.59 -14.80 -15.02
CA ILE A 214 0.40 -15.66 -13.85
C ILE A 214 -0.55 -16.78 -14.27
N GLU A 215 -0.20 -18.03 -13.98
CA GLU A 215 -1.05 -19.19 -14.16
C GLU A 215 -1.54 -19.69 -12.80
N ILE A 216 -2.84 -19.92 -12.68
CA ILE A 216 -3.48 -20.35 -11.44
C ILE A 216 -4.34 -21.57 -11.76
N GLU A 217 -4.02 -22.71 -11.16
CA GLU A 217 -4.88 -23.87 -11.20
C GLU A 217 -5.74 -23.91 -9.94
N GLY A 218 -7.04 -23.73 -10.09
CA GLY A 218 -7.95 -23.67 -8.97
C GLY A 218 -8.01 -25.00 -8.21
N VAL A 219 -8.09 -24.90 -6.88
CA VAL A 219 -8.18 -26.04 -5.96
C VAL A 219 -9.56 -26.08 -5.30
N ASP A 220 -9.92 -27.22 -4.69
CA ASP A 220 -11.23 -27.38 -4.06
C ASP A 220 -11.27 -26.73 -2.66
N PHE A 221 -10.14 -26.64 -1.98
CA PHE A 221 -10.01 -26.01 -0.66
C PHE A 221 -8.60 -25.46 -0.43
N LEU A 222 -8.51 -24.53 0.51
CA LEU A 222 -7.26 -23.97 1.02
C LEU A 222 -7.20 -24.20 2.54
N SER A 223 -6.01 -24.52 3.04
CA SER A 223 -5.77 -24.92 4.43
C SER A 223 -5.28 -23.75 5.30
N SER A 224 -5.12 -24.02 6.59
CA SER A 224 -4.45 -23.12 7.54
C SER A 224 -3.01 -22.82 7.13
N THR A 225 -2.52 -21.65 7.52
CA THR A 225 -1.09 -21.32 7.40
C THR A 225 -0.65 -20.33 8.46
N LYS A 226 0.68 -20.30 8.66
CA LYS A 226 1.38 -19.21 9.35
C LYS A 226 2.21 -18.44 8.33
N HIS A 227 2.05 -17.12 8.30
CA HIS A 227 2.71 -16.27 7.32
C HIS A 227 3.18 -14.96 7.96
N ALA A 228 4.39 -14.52 7.62
CA ALA A 228 4.92 -13.24 8.04
C ALA A 228 4.67 -12.21 6.93
N VAL A 229 4.00 -11.11 7.26
CA VAL A 229 3.78 -10.00 6.33
C VAL A 229 5.11 -9.36 5.98
N ILE A 230 5.35 -9.08 4.70
CA ILE A 230 6.55 -8.37 4.26
C ILE A 230 6.65 -6.97 4.90
N PRO A 231 7.87 -6.44 5.13
CA PRO A 231 8.04 -5.10 5.66
C PRO A 231 7.54 -4.03 4.69
N ASP A 232 7.06 -2.90 5.25
CA ASP A 232 6.53 -1.79 4.45
C ASP A 232 7.66 -0.98 3.79
N ASN A 233 7.77 -1.11 2.47
CA ASN A 233 8.79 -0.40 1.68
C ASN A 233 8.58 1.12 1.68
N MET A 234 7.35 1.60 1.85
CA MET A 234 7.06 3.03 1.92
C MET A 234 7.52 3.63 3.25
N GLU A 235 7.29 2.91 4.36
CA GLU A 235 7.78 3.32 5.66
C GLU A 235 9.32 3.31 5.70
N ALA A 236 9.94 2.25 5.18
CA ALA A 236 11.40 2.14 5.09
C ALA A 236 12.02 3.32 4.31
N LEU A 237 11.45 3.65 3.15
CA LEU A 237 11.88 4.79 2.33
C LEU A 237 11.69 6.13 3.05
N THR A 238 10.60 6.27 3.82
CA THR A 238 10.31 7.49 4.60
C THR A 238 11.41 7.76 5.62
N TRP A 239 11.81 6.75 6.40
CA TRP A 239 12.88 6.90 7.40
C TRP A 239 14.24 7.14 6.75
N ALA A 240 14.51 6.50 5.61
CA ALA A 240 15.74 6.73 4.85
C ALA A 240 15.85 8.17 4.37
N ILE A 241 14.82 8.70 3.73
CA ILE A 241 14.76 10.09 3.26
C ILE A 241 14.78 11.05 4.45
N GLY A 242 13.99 10.79 5.50
CA GLY A 242 13.94 11.58 6.71
C GLY A 242 15.32 11.75 7.37
N SER A 243 16.10 10.65 7.47
CA SER A 243 17.46 10.70 8.01
C SER A 243 18.35 11.69 7.24
N VAL A 244 18.30 11.67 5.91
CA VAL A 244 19.13 12.56 5.07
C VAL A 244 18.72 14.02 5.26
N ILE A 245 17.44 14.33 5.07
CA ILE A 245 16.98 15.72 5.04
C ILE A 245 17.01 16.40 6.40
N THR A 246 16.95 15.64 7.50
CA THR A 246 17.10 16.16 8.87
C THR A 246 18.55 16.15 9.36
N ASN A 247 19.49 15.74 8.50
CA ASN A 247 20.90 15.58 8.82
C ASN A 247 21.15 14.67 10.03
N GLY A 248 20.40 13.56 10.11
CA GLY A 248 20.44 12.57 11.18
C GLY A 248 21.25 11.32 10.85
N GLU A 249 21.19 10.35 11.76
CA GLU A 249 21.73 9.00 11.54
C GLU A 249 20.73 7.97 12.07
N VAL A 250 20.13 7.21 11.16
CA VAL A 250 19.07 6.24 11.50
C VAL A 250 19.47 4.84 11.04
N GLU A 251 19.41 3.88 11.94
CA GLU A 251 19.37 2.47 11.62
C GLU A 251 17.93 2.01 11.44
N ILE A 252 17.61 1.48 10.26
CA ILE A 252 16.28 1.04 9.88
C ILE A 252 16.28 -0.47 9.85
N GLU A 253 15.77 -1.12 10.89
CA GLU A 253 15.64 -2.57 10.97
C GLU A 253 14.48 -3.10 10.13
N ASN A 254 14.54 -4.38 9.76
CA ASN A 254 13.57 -5.04 8.90
C ASN A 254 13.47 -4.36 7.52
N PHE A 255 14.61 -3.92 6.98
CA PHE A 255 14.65 -3.13 5.76
C PHE A 255 14.47 -4.00 4.51
N PRO A 256 13.47 -3.70 3.65
CA PRO A 256 13.16 -4.51 2.48
C PRO A 256 14.03 -4.14 1.26
N TYR A 257 15.28 -4.56 1.25
CA TYR A 257 16.25 -4.23 0.18
C TYR A 257 15.74 -4.55 -1.22
N GLU A 258 15.26 -5.77 -1.41
CA GLU A 258 14.80 -6.26 -2.72
C GLU A 258 13.59 -5.46 -3.26
N HIS A 259 12.83 -4.84 -2.36
CA HIS A 259 11.69 -4.02 -2.74
C HIS A 259 12.06 -2.57 -3.10
N LEU A 260 13.26 -2.12 -2.76
CA LEU A 260 13.71 -0.73 -2.88
C LEU A 260 15.01 -0.57 -3.70
N GLU A 261 15.45 -1.59 -4.43
CA GLU A 261 16.71 -1.54 -5.20
C GLU A 261 16.78 -0.31 -6.10
N VAL A 262 15.76 -0.08 -6.93
CA VAL A 262 15.74 1.06 -7.86
C VAL A 262 15.66 2.41 -7.13
N PRO A 263 14.74 2.66 -6.18
CA PRO A 263 14.76 3.86 -5.36
C PRO A 263 16.12 4.14 -4.69
N LEU A 264 16.79 3.10 -4.15
CA LEU A 264 18.10 3.24 -3.52
C LEU A 264 19.21 3.63 -4.50
N VAL A 265 19.14 3.20 -5.77
CA VAL A 265 20.09 3.65 -6.81
C VAL A 265 19.96 5.16 -7.00
N TYR A 266 18.74 5.67 -7.23
CA TYR A 266 18.51 7.12 -7.38
C TYR A 266 18.99 7.91 -6.16
N LEU A 267 18.67 7.44 -4.95
CA LEU A 267 19.09 8.12 -3.72
C LEU A 267 20.59 8.09 -3.49
N ARG A 268 21.28 6.99 -3.86
CA ARG A 268 22.74 6.89 -3.78
C ARG A 268 23.42 7.86 -4.77
N GLU A 269 22.94 7.90 -6.01
CA GLU A 269 23.45 8.82 -7.03
C GLU A 269 23.20 10.28 -6.64
N SER A 270 22.13 10.57 -5.93
CA SER A 270 21.83 11.90 -5.38
C SER A 270 22.55 12.22 -4.07
N GLY A 271 23.52 11.42 -3.66
CA GLY A 271 24.42 11.73 -2.53
C GLY A 271 23.97 11.13 -1.19
N MET A 272 22.91 10.33 -1.12
CA MET A 272 22.55 9.60 0.10
C MET A 272 23.65 8.61 0.47
N LYS A 273 24.14 8.68 1.71
CA LYS A 273 25.12 7.74 2.26
C LYS A 273 24.41 6.72 3.13
N PHE A 274 24.52 5.45 2.76
CA PHE A 274 23.95 4.36 3.54
C PHE A 274 24.83 3.12 3.52
N TYR A 275 24.70 2.31 4.57
CA TYR A 275 25.44 1.08 4.78
C TYR A 275 24.45 -0.05 5.01
N ARG A 276 24.63 -1.14 4.30
CA ARG A 276 23.79 -2.32 4.40
C ARG A 276 24.25 -3.20 5.56
N GLY A 277 23.35 -3.46 6.54
CA GLY A 277 23.47 -4.57 7.48
C GLY A 277 22.84 -5.86 6.95
N ASP A 278 22.71 -6.89 7.77
CA ASP A 278 22.07 -8.14 7.36
C ASP A 278 20.58 -7.96 7.07
N THR A 279 19.87 -7.31 7.96
CA THR A 279 18.42 -7.00 7.85
C THR A 279 18.12 -5.52 8.11
N SER A 280 19.15 -4.66 8.18
CA SER A 280 19.02 -3.24 8.47
C SER A 280 19.75 -2.37 7.44
N LEU A 281 19.29 -1.12 7.31
CA LEU A 281 19.95 -0.07 6.56
C LEU A 281 20.34 1.06 7.51
N ILE A 282 21.61 1.40 7.59
CA ILE A 282 22.08 2.59 8.32
C ILE A 282 22.19 3.73 7.33
N VAL A 283 21.43 4.80 7.53
CA VAL A 283 21.44 6.00 6.68
C VAL A 283 22.02 7.15 7.47
N LYS A 284 23.00 7.84 6.86
CA LYS A 284 23.63 9.04 7.43
C LYS A 284 23.15 10.30 6.74
N GLY A 285 22.94 11.33 7.54
CA GLY A 285 22.63 12.65 7.05
C GLY A 285 23.66 13.20 6.07
N GLY A 286 23.25 14.13 5.26
CA GLY A 286 24.09 14.75 4.25
C GLY A 286 23.36 15.82 3.45
N THR A 287 24.04 16.39 2.47
CA THR A 287 23.42 17.31 1.52
C THR A 287 22.92 16.52 0.33
N PRO A 288 21.59 16.43 0.12
CA PRO A 288 21.06 15.76 -1.05
C PRO A 288 21.30 16.56 -2.34
N TYR A 289 21.46 15.84 -3.45
CA TYR A 289 21.48 16.42 -4.79
C TYR A 289 20.15 16.17 -5.50
N PRO A 290 19.80 17.00 -6.50
CA PRO A 290 18.56 16.84 -7.26
C PRO A 290 18.44 15.49 -7.93
N VAL A 291 17.19 15.04 -8.09
CA VAL A 291 16.87 13.81 -8.83
C VAL A 291 15.93 14.10 -9.99
N GLU A 292 16.05 13.34 -11.06
CA GLU A 292 15.07 13.29 -12.14
C GLU A 292 14.46 11.89 -12.15
N ILE A 293 13.16 11.80 -11.82
CA ILE A 293 12.46 10.52 -11.72
C ILE A 293 11.18 10.50 -12.55
N SER A 294 10.84 9.33 -13.06
CA SER A 294 9.50 9.01 -13.55
C SER A 294 8.94 7.82 -12.77
N THR A 295 7.66 7.89 -12.45
CA THR A 295 7.00 6.73 -11.82
C THR A 295 6.72 5.65 -12.84
N GLY A 296 6.74 4.40 -12.39
CA GLY A 296 6.52 3.23 -13.25
C GLY A 296 6.10 2.00 -12.47
N PRO A 297 5.82 0.92 -13.19
CA PRO A 297 5.57 -0.36 -12.55
C PRO A 297 6.84 -0.86 -11.85
N TYR A 298 6.65 -1.68 -10.80
CA TYR A 298 7.77 -2.34 -10.11
C TYR A 298 8.68 -3.10 -11.10
N PRO A 299 10.01 -3.03 -10.96
CA PRO A 299 10.78 -2.46 -9.84
C PRO A 299 11.03 -0.94 -9.92
N GLY A 300 10.41 -0.22 -10.85
CA GLY A 300 10.52 1.24 -10.96
C GLY A 300 9.94 1.97 -9.74
N ILE A 301 10.11 3.29 -9.73
CA ILE A 301 9.61 4.15 -8.66
C ILE A 301 8.07 4.15 -8.69
N ASN A 302 7.46 3.74 -7.57
CA ASN A 302 6.01 3.72 -7.43
C ASN A 302 5.46 5.16 -7.31
N SER A 303 4.29 5.42 -7.89
CA SER A 303 3.58 6.71 -7.77
C SER A 303 3.37 7.16 -6.31
N ASP A 304 3.24 6.23 -5.35
CA ASP A 304 3.15 6.56 -3.93
C ASP A 304 4.46 7.09 -3.33
N MET A 305 5.61 6.84 -3.97
CA MET A 305 6.92 7.31 -3.51
C MET A 305 7.19 8.76 -3.93
N GLN A 306 6.49 9.29 -4.95
CA GLN A 306 6.81 10.60 -5.49
C GLN A 306 6.75 11.76 -4.47
N PRO A 307 5.79 11.82 -3.48
CA PRO A 307 5.80 12.89 -2.49
C PRO A 307 7.04 12.86 -1.58
N LEU A 308 7.61 11.68 -1.32
CA LEU A 308 8.86 11.53 -0.58
C LEU A 308 10.05 12.06 -1.38
N PHE A 309 10.11 11.76 -2.68
CA PHE A 309 11.12 12.34 -3.57
C PHE A 309 10.94 13.85 -3.76
N ALA A 310 9.71 14.34 -3.68
CA ALA A 310 9.44 15.77 -3.76
C ALA A 310 10.01 16.54 -2.55
N VAL A 311 9.80 16.05 -1.33
CA VAL A 311 10.38 16.67 -0.13
C VAL A 311 11.92 16.51 -0.11
N TYR A 312 12.45 15.37 -0.57
CA TYR A 312 13.89 15.19 -0.76
C TYR A 312 14.46 16.21 -1.74
N GLY A 313 13.77 16.42 -2.87
CA GLY A 313 14.12 17.44 -3.87
C GLY A 313 14.06 18.87 -3.34
N ALA A 314 13.08 19.20 -2.50
CA ALA A 314 12.97 20.50 -1.85
C ALA A 314 14.19 20.81 -0.96
N MET A 315 14.79 19.79 -0.35
CA MET A 315 16.00 19.93 0.47
C MET A 315 17.31 19.81 -0.35
N SER A 316 17.23 19.46 -1.63
CA SER A 316 18.38 19.33 -2.53
C SER A 316 18.86 20.69 -3.03
N LYS A 317 20.15 20.79 -3.41
CA LYS A 317 20.69 22.02 -4.03
C LYS A 317 20.55 21.93 -5.56
N GLY A 318 19.43 22.42 -6.09
CA GLY A 318 19.18 22.49 -7.52
C GLY A 318 17.77 22.06 -7.91
N GLU A 319 17.56 21.74 -9.19
CA GLU A 319 16.25 21.45 -9.76
C GLU A 319 15.97 19.94 -9.79
N THR A 320 14.92 19.51 -9.06
CA THR A 320 14.40 18.14 -9.10
C THR A 320 13.18 18.07 -10.02
N LYS A 321 13.09 17.00 -10.83
CA LYS A 321 12.01 16.77 -11.78
C LYS A 321 11.32 15.45 -11.50
N ILE A 322 9.99 15.47 -11.45
CA ILE A 322 9.15 14.30 -11.19
C ILE A 322 8.06 14.22 -12.25
N VAL A 323 7.96 13.06 -12.93
CA VAL A 323 6.85 12.74 -13.86
C VAL A 323 6.08 11.56 -13.31
N ASP A 324 4.78 11.73 -13.06
CA ASP A 324 3.92 10.59 -12.68
C ASP A 324 3.25 9.99 -13.91
N LEU A 325 3.82 8.88 -14.41
CA LEU A 325 3.29 8.15 -15.56
C LEU A 325 2.05 7.30 -15.21
N ARG A 326 1.81 7.04 -13.92
CA ARG A 326 0.66 6.24 -13.47
C ARG A 326 -0.59 7.08 -13.23
N PHE A 327 -0.42 8.26 -12.64
CA PHE A 327 -1.46 9.21 -12.33
C PHE A 327 -1.01 10.61 -12.74
N PRO A 328 -1.05 10.94 -14.05
CA PRO A 328 -0.63 12.24 -14.53
C PRO A 328 -1.34 13.38 -13.77
N GLY A 329 -0.57 14.38 -13.34
CA GLY A 329 -1.12 15.52 -12.59
C GLY A 329 -1.38 15.27 -11.09
N ARG A 330 -0.95 14.13 -10.51
CA ARG A 330 -1.06 13.85 -9.06
C ARG A 330 -0.06 14.69 -8.26
N TYR A 331 -0.18 16.02 -8.31
CA TYR A 331 0.75 16.94 -7.65
C TYR A 331 0.08 17.89 -6.65
N ALA A 332 -1.17 17.62 -6.22
CA ALA A 332 -1.90 18.48 -5.29
C ALA A 332 -1.13 18.71 -3.95
N TYR A 333 -0.30 17.75 -3.52
CA TYR A 333 0.55 17.89 -2.33
C TYR A 333 1.62 19.00 -2.50
N ALA A 334 2.01 19.35 -3.72
CA ALA A 334 2.99 20.38 -3.98
C ALA A 334 2.46 21.79 -3.60
N GLU A 335 1.14 22.00 -3.72
CA GLU A 335 0.49 23.24 -3.26
C GLU A 335 0.57 23.36 -1.73
N GLU A 336 0.45 22.25 -1.02
CA GLU A 336 0.61 22.24 0.44
C GLU A 336 2.08 22.45 0.86
N LEU A 337 3.05 21.84 0.15
CA LEU A 337 4.48 22.09 0.36
C LEU A 337 4.85 23.56 0.06
N ALA A 338 4.22 24.18 -0.94
CA ALA A 338 4.46 25.59 -1.26
C ALA A 338 4.09 26.55 -0.11
N LYS A 339 3.08 26.18 0.72
CA LYS A 339 2.74 26.94 1.94
C LYS A 339 3.85 26.90 3.00
N LEU A 340 4.81 26.01 2.88
CA LEU A 340 5.99 25.92 3.74
C LEU A 340 7.24 26.52 3.08
N GLY A 341 7.10 27.16 1.91
CA GLY A 341 8.19 27.81 1.18
C GLY A 341 8.88 26.96 0.13
N VAL A 342 8.35 25.78 -0.21
CA VAL A 342 8.88 24.99 -1.33
C VAL A 342 8.56 25.67 -2.66
N ASP A 343 9.59 26.03 -3.43
CA ASP A 343 9.47 26.58 -4.76
C ASP A 343 9.25 25.45 -5.77
N SER A 344 8.04 25.33 -6.28
CA SER A 344 7.69 24.30 -7.25
C SER A 344 6.68 24.79 -8.29
N LYS A 345 6.72 24.18 -9.46
CA LYS A 345 5.77 24.43 -10.56
C LYS A 345 5.48 23.16 -11.35
N VAL A 346 4.28 23.07 -11.88
CA VAL A 346 3.91 22.03 -12.83
C VAL A 346 4.11 22.56 -14.25
N VAL A 347 4.89 21.85 -15.06
CA VAL A 347 5.18 22.18 -16.46
C VAL A 347 4.76 21.00 -17.34
N GLY A 348 3.60 21.08 -17.99
CA GLY A 348 2.97 19.93 -18.64
C GLY A 348 2.62 18.87 -17.61
N ASP A 349 3.12 17.64 -17.80
CA ASP A 349 2.92 16.53 -16.88
C ASP A 349 4.07 16.36 -15.85
N MET A 350 4.95 17.34 -15.73
CA MET A 350 6.13 17.28 -14.88
C MET A 350 6.03 18.27 -13.72
N LEU A 351 6.28 17.80 -12.51
CA LEU A 351 6.53 18.64 -11.34
C LEU A 351 8.02 18.99 -11.29
N VAL A 352 8.32 20.27 -11.27
CA VAL A 352 9.66 20.85 -11.14
C VAL A 352 9.77 21.49 -9.76
N ILE A 353 10.80 21.15 -8.99
CA ILE A 353 11.05 21.66 -7.64
C ILE A 353 12.43 22.31 -7.63
N ASN A 354 12.51 23.60 -7.30
CA ASN A 354 13.73 24.34 -7.08
C ASN A 354 14.11 24.24 -5.61
N GLY A 355 14.98 23.30 -5.27
CA GLY A 355 15.33 22.99 -3.89
C GLY A 355 16.43 23.88 -3.31
N GLY A 356 16.71 23.67 -2.00
CA GLY A 356 17.75 24.37 -1.27
C GLY A 356 17.30 25.68 -0.62
N ASN A 357 16.03 26.06 -0.75
CA ASN A 357 15.45 27.19 -0.04
C ASN A 357 15.09 26.80 1.42
N PRO A 358 15.31 27.69 2.38
CA PRO A 358 14.84 27.46 3.75
C PRO A 358 13.32 27.33 3.78
N LEU A 359 12.82 26.33 4.50
CA LEU A 359 11.39 26.18 4.76
C LEU A 359 11.00 26.98 6.03
N HIS A 360 9.73 27.36 6.10
CA HIS A 360 9.16 28.08 7.24
C HIS A 360 7.94 27.36 7.81
N GLY A 361 7.45 27.81 8.96
CA GLY A 361 6.24 27.29 9.59
C GLY A 361 4.97 27.65 8.83
N GLY A 362 3.88 26.99 9.20
CA GLY A 362 2.57 27.25 8.63
C GLY A 362 1.58 26.12 8.86
N THR A 363 0.34 26.34 8.43
CA THR A 363 -0.72 25.32 8.49
C THR A 363 -0.92 24.71 7.11
N VAL A 364 -0.82 23.40 7.06
CA VAL A 364 -0.93 22.57 5.85
C VAL A 364 -1.91 21.43 6.08
N LYS A 365 -2.39 20.83 5.00
CA LYS A 365 -3.40 19.78 5.06
C LYS A 365 -2.90 18.46 4.47
N ALA A 366 -3.02 17.37 5.23
CA ALA A 366 -2.77 16.03 4.72
C ALA A 366 -3.89 15.59 3.76
N LEU A 367 -3.68 15.77 2.46
CA LEU A 367 -4.66 15.42 1.41
C LEU A 367 -4.85 13.90 1.28
N ASP A 368 -3.78 13.16 1.49
CA ASP A 368 -3.74 11.70 1.62
C ASP A 368 -2.58 11.29 2.55
N LEU A 369 -2.43 9.98 2.76
CA LEU A 369 -1.37 9.46 3.67
C LEU A 369 0.05 9.78 3.18
N ARG A 370 0.28 9.85 1.87
CA ARG A 370 1.61 10.11 1.29
C ARG A 370 1.95 11.60 1.29
N ALA A 371 0.95 12.42 0.98
CA ALA A 371 1.05 13.87 1.17
C ALA A 371 1.34 14.20 2.65
N GLY A 372 0.56 13.61 3.57
CA GLY A 372 0.69 13.88 5.00
C GLY A 372 2.10 13.58 5.54
N ILE A 373 2.68 12.42 5.19
CA ILE A 373 4.02 12.09 5.67
C ILE A 373 5.11 12.96 5.03
N ALA A 374 4.95 13.37 3.77
CA ALA A 374 5.87 14.30 3.12
C ALA A 374 5.85 15.67 3.82
N LEU A 375 4.67 16.17 4.19
CA LEU A 375 4.52 17.41 4.98
C LEU A 375 5.14 17.29 6.36
N LEU A 376 5.00 16.14 7.03
CA LEU A 376 5.66 15.86 8.30
C LEU A 376 7.19 15.96 8.17
N LEU A 377 7.75 15.31 7.17
CA LEU A 377 9.19 15.36 6.88
C LEU A 377 9.66 16.79 6.56
N ALA A 378 8.90 17.55 5.77
CA ALA A 378 9.19 18.96 5.50
C ALA A 378 9.20 19.79 6.79
N GLY A 379 8.20 19.61 7.67
CA GLY A 379 8.12 20.30 8.96
C GLY A 379 9.28 20.02 9.90
N MET A 380 9.91 18.83 9.80
CA MET A 380 11.11 18.50 10.58
C MET A 380 12.35 19.30 10.17
N THR A 381 12.32 20.01 9.06
CA THR A 381 13.49 20.75 8.54
C THR A 381 13.46 22.25 8.88
N THR A 382 12.36 22.78 9.44
CA THR A 382 12.22 24.18 9.85
C THR A 382 12.16 24.36 11.36
N ASP A 383 12.68 25.48 11.86
CA ASP A 383 12.62 25.84 13.30
C ASP A 383 11.22 26.33 13.71
N GLU A 384 10.43 26.76 12.74
CA GLU A 384 9.07 27.24 12.98
C GLU A 384 8.08 26.07 13.06
N GLU A 385 6.97 26.28 13.76
CA GLU A 385 5.93 25.26 13.93
C GLU A 385 5.16 25.03 12.64
N VAL A 386 5.03 23.76 12.23
CA VAL A 386 4.17 23.31 11.15
C VAL A 386 3.00 22.54 11.74
N ILE A 387 1.79 22.98 11.43
CA ILE A 387 0.53 22.36 11.85
C ILE A 387 -0.04 21.59 10.66
N ILE A 388 -0.19 20.28 10.80
CA ILE A 388 -0.73 19.39 9.75
C ILE A 388 -2.16 19.03 10.11
N GLU A 389 -3.13 19.63 9.40
CA GLU A 389 -4.54 19.28 9.50
C GLU A 389 -4.84 17.95 8.82
N ASP A 390 -5.94 17.30 9.22
CA ASP A 390 -6.33 15.96 8.72
C ASP A 390 -5.24 14.90 8.92
N ASP A 391 -4.48 14.99 10.02
CA ASP A 391 -3.37 14.11 10.41
C ASP A 391 -3.74 12.61 10.42
N TRP A 392 -5.02 12.29 10.63
CA TRP A 392 -5.54 10.92 10.56
C TRP A 392 -5.22 10.21 9.24
N GLN A 393 -4.98 10.96 8.17
CA GLN A 393 -4.54 10.41 6.89
C GLN A 393 -3.20 9.70 7.02
N ILE A 394 -2.28 10.20 7.85
CA ILE A 394 -0.95 9.62 8.05
C ILE A 394 -1.08 8.25 8.71
N TYR A 395 -1.92 8.14 9.74
CA TYR A 395 -2.13 6.89 10.50
C TYR A 395 -2.81 5.76 9.68
N ARG A 396 -3.25 6.05 8.48
CA ARG A 396 -3.69 5.02 7.54
C ARG A 396 -2.54 4.17 7.01
N GLY A 397 -1.31 4.66 7.06
CA GLY A 397 -0.15 4.01 6.48
C GLY A 397 1.10 3.98 7.35
N TYR A 398 1.08 4.62 8.51
CA TYR A 398 2.20 4.67 9.45
C TYR A 398 1.74 4.29 10.85
N GLU A 399 2.19 3.12 11.26
CA GLU A 399 1.85 2.52 12.56
C GLU A 399 2.76 3.07 13.65
N ASN A 400 2.19 3.36 14.83
CA ASN A 400 2.92 3.82 16.03
C ASN A 400 3.86 5.01 15.73
N LEU A 401 3.40 5.93 14.87
CA LEU A 401 4.24 7.03 14.36
C LEU A 401 4.85 7.88 15.48
N GLU A 402 4.06 8.27 16.49
CA GLU A 402 4.55 9.11 17.60
C GLU A 402 5.61 8.39 18.42
N GLU A 403 5.45 7.10 18.68
CA GLU A 403 6.42 6.29 19.41
C GLU A 403 7.72 6.17 18.60
N LYS A 404 7.63 5.85 17.31
CA LYS A 404 8.79 5.78 16.41
C LYS A 404 9.53 7.12 16.33
N LEU A 405 8.80 8.22 16.22
CA LEU A 405 9.38 9.57 16.24
C LEU A 405 10.05 9.91 17.57
N LYS A 406 9.47 9.46 18.69
CA LYS A 406 10.06 9.65 20.01
C LYS A 406 11.38 8.88 20.17
N ASN A 407 11.46 7.68 19.61
CA ASN A 407 12.66 6.83 19.64
C ASN A 407 13.77 7.32 18.68
N LEU A 408 13.42 8.16 17.72
CA LEU A 408 14.33 8.75 16.72
C LEU A 408 14.77 10.20 17.05
N ARG A 409 14.50 10.70 18.25
CA ARG A 409 14.87 12.07 18.69
C ARG A 409 16.13 12.11 19.52
#